data_a64461848096e2c5b24eae424fbc00a7
#
_entry.id   a64461848096e2c5b24eae424fbc00a7
#
_cell.length_a   1.000
_cell.length_b   1.000
_cell.length_c   1.000
_cell.angle_alpha   90.00
_cell.angle_beta   90.00
_cell.angle_gamma   90.00
#
_symmetry.space_group_name_H-M   'P 1'
#
loop_
_entity.id
_entity.type
_entity.pdbx_description
1 polymer ?
#
loop_
_entity_poly.entity_id
_entity_poly.type
_entity_poly.pdbx_seq_one_letter_code
_entity_poly.pdbx_strand_id
1 'polypeptide(L)'
;MPNTTKAALEESLKRLLLKKPLDKITITDITTDCGISRMAFYYHFKDIYDLVEWSCVEDGTKALQGKKTSESWTEGLTQIFEAVLENKPFIMNVYRNVDRERIENYLFKLTYDLIVGVVEEKSKGLNITEEDKKFIADFYKYGFVGIMLEWIREGMKENIEDLVRMMDLTLHDTVTTSIHNFQKNNCLLYTSDAADDSLRV
;
A
#
# COMPACT_ATOMS: atom_id res chain seq x y z
N MET A 1 11.43 -6.23 -23.00
CA MET A 1 10.95 -5.05 -23.75
C MET A 1 9.62 -4.44 -23.29
N PRO A 2 8.63 -5.15 -22.65
CA PRO A 2 7.40 -4.48 -22.19
C PRO A 2 7.63 -3.43 -21.09
N ASN A 3 8.70 -3.55 -20.31
CA ASN A 3 8.97 -2.65 -19.18
C ASN A 3 9.55 -1.29 -19.59
N THR A 4 10.25 -1.22 -20.73
CA THR A 4 10.82 0.04 -21.23
C THR A 4 9.77 1.04 -21.71
N THR A 5 8.68 0.55 -22.33
CA THR A 5 7.57 1.42 -22.78
C THR A 5 6.80 2.01 -21.62
N LYS A 6 6.49 1.20 -20.59
CA LYS A 6 5.83 1.67 -19.37
C LYS A 6 6.68 2.72 -18.65
N ALA A 7 7.98 2.45 -18.47
CA ALA A 7 8.91 3.39 -17.84
C ALA A 7 9.00 4.71 -18.61
N ALA A 8 9.07 4.69 -19.94
CA ALA A 8 9.11 5.91 -20.76
C ALA A 8 7.80 6.72 -20.63
N LEU A 9 6.64 6.08 -20.58
CA LEU A 9 5.35 6.73 -20.34
C LEU A 9 5.27 7.34 -18.93
N GLU A 10 5.78 6.66 -17.93
CA GLU A 10 5.87 7.15 -16.55
C GLU A 10 6.77 8.37 -16.44
N GLU A 11 8.00 8.31 -16.98
CA GLU A 11 8.91 9.45 -16.98
C GLU A 11 8.33 10.67 -17.68
N SER A 12 7.65 10.46 -18.81
CA SER A 12 6.94 11.53 -19.51
C SER A 12 5.84 12.15 -18.67
N LEU A 13 5.01 11.31 -18.01
CA LEU A 13 3.98 11.79 -17.09
C LEU A 13 4.60 12.62 -15.95
N LYS A 14 5.64 12.11 -15.29
CA LYS A 14 6.34 12.80 -14.20
C LYS A 14 6.91 14.16 -14.64
N ARG A 15 7.53 14.22 -15.82
CA ARG A 15 8.03 15.49 -16.40
C ARG A 15 6.92 16.49 -16.69
N LEU A 16 5.79 16.04 -17.22
CA LEU A 16 4.65 16.90 -17.54
C LEU A 16 3.98 17.42 -16.27
N LEU A 17 3.90 16.63 -15.22
CA LEU A 17 3.34 17.01 -13.92
C LEU A 17 4.16 18.10 -13.19
N LEU A 18 5.42 18.28 -13.55
CA LEU A 18 6.22 19.43 -13.07
C LEU A 18 5.79 20.75 -13.74
N LYS A 19 5.11 20.69 -14.88
CA LYS A 19 4.76 21.86 -15.71
C LYS A 19 3.27 22.24 -15.63
N LYS A 20 2.39 21.25 -15.46
CA LYS A 20 0.94 21.46 -15.44
C LYS A 20 0.24 20.39 -14.58
N PRO A 21 -0.95 20.73 -14.04
CA PRO A 21 -1.71 19.77 -13.22
C PRO A 21 -2.24 18.59 -14.05
N LEU A 22 -2.52 17.47 -13.37
CA LEU A 22 -2.90 16.20 -13.99
C LEU A 22 -4.16 16.32 -14.88
N ASP A 23 -5.15 17.12 -14.44
CA ASP A 23 -6.39 17.34 -15.20
C ASP A 23 -6.19 18.06 -16.54
N LYS A 24 -5.01 18.67 -16.77
CA LYS A 24 -4.60 19.34 -18.02
C LYS A 24 -3.63 18.49 -18.85
N ILE A 25 -3.30 17.30 -18.42
CA ILE A 25 -2.44 16.38 -19.18
C ILE A 25 -3.32 15.43 -19.97
N THR A 26 -3.01 15.29 -21.26
CA THR A 26 -3.69 14.35 -22.16
C THR A 26 -2.78 13.17 -22.52
N ILE A 27 -3.37 12.06 -22.95
CA ILE A 27 -2.60 10.92 -23.46
C ILE A 27 -1.72 11.36 -24.66
N THR A 28 -2.21 12.29 -25.48
CA THR A 28 -1.44 12.84 -26.60
C THR A 28 -0.21 13.60 -26.10
N ASP A 29 -0.31 14.38 -25.03
CA ASP A 29 0.84 15.08 -24.45
C ASP A 29 1.92 14.07 -24.03
N ILE A 30 1.53 13.02 -23.29
CA ILE A 30 2.44 11.98 -22.78
C ILE A 30 3.12 11.25 -23.95
N THR A 31 2.32 10.80 -24.91
CA THR A 31 2.84 9.99 -26.03
C THR A 31 3.71 10.80 -26.98
N THR A 32 3.43 12.09 -27.17
CA THR A 32 4.26 13.00 -27.94
C THR A 32 5.59 13.29 -27.24
N ASP A 33 5.55 13.53 -25.93
CA ASP A 33 6.76 13.84 -25.13
C ASP A 33 7.76 12.67 -25.08
N CYS A 34 7.29 11.42 -25.09
CA CYS A 34 8.16 10.24 -25.08
C CYS A 34 8.33 9.56 -26.45
N GLY A 35 7.71 10.07 -27.53
CA GLY A 35 7.84 9.50 -28.88
C GLY A 35 7.14 8.14 -29.05
N ILE A 36 6.16 7.81 -28.20
CA ILE A 36 5.42 6.55 -28.23
C ILE A 36 4.05 6.78 -28.87
N SER A 37 3.54 5.81 -29.64
CA SER A 37 2.21 5.94 -30.26
C SER A 37 1.08 5.82 -29.23
N ARG A 38 -0.06 6.49 -29.49
CA ARG A 38 -1.27 6.31 -28.65
C ARG A 38 -1.75 4.86 -28.60
N MET A 39 -1.57 4.09 -29.68
CA MET A 39 -1.92 2.67 -29.68
C MET A 39 -1.05 1.88 -28.69
N ALA A 40 0.25 2.17 -28.62
CA ALA A 40 1.14 1.56 -27.63
C ALA A 40 0.80 1.98 -26.19
N PHE A 41 0.32 3.21 -25.96
CA PHE A 41 -0.23 3.61 -24.66
C PHE A 41 -1.41 2.71 -24.27
N TYR A 42 -2.43 2.59 -25.12
CA TYR A 42 -3.63 1.81 -24.84
C TYR A 42 -3.39 0.29 -24.76
N TYR A 43 -2.28 -0.19 -25.30
CA TYR A 43 -1.84 -1.57 -25.09
C TYR A 43 -1.43 -1.84 -23.63
N HIS A 44 -0.94 -0.82 -22.92
CA HIS A 44 -0.43 -0.95 -21.55
C HIS A 44 -1.36 -0.38 -20.49
N PHE A 45 -2.09 0.69 -20.80
CA PHE A 45 -2.89 1.45 -19.86
C PHE A 45 -4.24 1.83 -20.46
N LYS A 46 -5.29 1.68 -19.67
CA LYS A 46 -6.65 2.04 -20.03
C LYS A 46 -6.83 3.55 -20.16
N ASP A 47 -6.27 4.30 -19.25
CA ASP A 47 -6.31 5.75 -19.17
C ASP A 47 -5.10 6.32 -18.41
N ILE A 48 -5.05 7.65 -18.23
CA ILE A 48 -3.97 8.30 -17.48
C ILE A 48 -3.97 7.88 -16.01
N TYR A 49 -5.11 7.64 -15.41
CA TYR A 49 -5.22 7.25 -14.00
C TYR A 49 -4.66 5.84 -13.77
N ASP A 50 -4.83 4.93 -14.73
CA ASP A 50 -4.20 3.61 -14.71
C ASP A 50 -2.66 3.71 -14.78
N LEU A 51 -2.12 4.63 -15.58
CA LEU A 51 -0.69 4.94 -15.59
C LEU A 51 -0.23 5.54 -14.25
N VAL A 52 -1.00 6.46 -13.66
CA VAL A 52 -0.71 7.05 -12.33
C VAL A 52 -0.67 5.96 -11.26
N GLU A 53 -1.69 5.09 -11.23
CA GLU A 53 -1.76 3.95 -10.30
C GLU A 53 -0.53 3.05 -10.43
N TRP A 54 -0.24 2.65 -11.65
CA TRP A 54 0.93 1.81 -11.92
C TRP A 54 2.23 2.47 -11.46
N SER A 55 2.42 3.78 -11.71
CA SER A 55 3.59 4.54 -11.28
C SER A 55 3.74 4.55 -9.75
N CYS A 56 2.65 4.84 -9.03
CA CYS A 56 2.66 4.85 -7.56
C CYS A 56 2.99 3.48 -6.97
N VAL A 57 2.38 2.42 -7.51
CA VAL A 57 2.59 1.05 -7.03
C VAL A 57 3.98 0.52 -7.38
N GLU A 58 4.47 0.82 -8.58
CA GLU A 58 5.80 0.39 -9.04
C GLU A 58 6.92 1.02 -8.21
N ASP A 59 6.86 2.35 -7.98
CA ASP A 59 7.83 3.06 -7.14
C ASP A 59 7.87 2.52 -5.71
N GLY A 60 6.70 2.32 -5.11
CA GLY A 60 6.62 1.77 -3.77
C GLY A 60 7.02 0.29 -3.69
N THR A 61 6.70 -0.52 -4.70
CA THR A 61 7.13 -1.92 -4.76
C THR A 61 8.65 -2.02 -4.88
N LYS A 62 9.28 -1.14 -5.65
CA LYS A 62 10.75 -1.06 -5.74
C LYS A 62 11.36 -0.68 -4.38
N ALA A 63 10.75 0.27 -3.67
CA ALA A 63 11.19 0.66 -2.34
C ALA A 63 11.13 -0.51 -1.33
N LEU A 64 10.10 -1.36 -1.42
CA LEU A 64 9.88 -2.48 -0.51
C LEU A 64 10.74 -3.72 -0.77
N GLN A 65 11.67 -3.73 -1.72
CA GLN A 65 12.42 -4.92 -2.10
C GLN A 65 13.09 -5.61 -0.90
N GLY A 66 12.59 -6.82 -0.56
CA GLY A 66 13.15 -7.68 0.49
C GLY A 66 12.78 -7.32 1.94
N LYS A 67 11.93 -6.31 2.19
CA LYS A 67 11.63 -5.79 3.53
C LYS A 67 10.17 -5.98 3.96
N LYS A 68 9.69 -7.23 3.89
CA LYS A 68 8.30 -7.60 4.19
C LYS A 68 8.19 -8.55 5.40
N THR A 69 9.19 -8.56 6.29
CA THR A 69 9.22 -9.42 7.48
C THR A 69 8.89 -8.64 8.74
N SER A 70 8.56 -9.36 9.82
CA SER A 70 8.32 -8.77 11.14
C SER A 70 9.55 -8.03 11.70
N GLU A 71 10.76 -8.38 11.29
CA GLU A 71 11.99 -7.72 11.72
C GLU A 71 12.31 -6.47 10.89
N SER A 72 11.85 -6.43 9.63
CA SER A 72 12.18 -5.38 8.66
C SER A 72 11.01 -4.45 8.31
N TRP A 73 9.84 -4.59 8.97
CA TRP A 73 8.65 -3.83 8.60
C TRP A 73 8.82 -2.31 8.78
N THR A 74 9.53 -1.87 9.83
CA THR A 74 9.82 -0.45 10.06
C THR A 74 10.71 0.13 8.97
N GLU A 75 11.72 -0.63 8.54
CA GLU A 75 12.56 -0.24 7.41
C GLU A 75 11.75 -0.20 6.11
N GLY A 76 10.91 -1.19 5.85
CA GLY A 76 10.01 -1.20 4.71
C GLY A 76 9.05 -0.01 4.70
N LEU A 77 8.50 0.32 5.86
CA LEU A 77 7.62 1.48 6.02
C LEU A 77 8.38 2.79 5.79
N THR A 78 9.58 2.94 6.37
CA THR A 78 10.46 4.10 6.14
C THR A 78 10.71 4.28 4.64
N GLN A 79 11.04 3.21 3.92
CA GLN A 79 11.29 3.26 2.48
C GLN A 79 10.06 3.67 1.65
N ILE A 80 8.85 3.27 2.08
CA ILE A 80 7.62 3.75 1.44
C ILE A 80 7.47 5.26 1.63
N PHE A 81 7.65 5.77 2.86
CA PHE A 81 7.58 7.20 3.14
C PHE A 81 8.65 7.99 2.38
N GLU A 82 9.88 7.49 2.32
CA GLU A 82 10.99 8.08 1.57
C GLU A 82 10.66 8.13 0.06
N ALA A 83 10.18 7.03 -0.54
CA ALA A 83 9.79 7.00 -1.95
C ALA A 83 8.66 7.99 -2.27
N VAL A 84 7.70 8.16 -1.36
CA VAL A 84 6.64 9.17 -1.49
C VAL A 84 7.22 10.58 -1.41
N LEU A 85 8.15 10.82 -0.48
CA LEU A 85 8.80 12.14 -0.31
C LEU A 85 9.70 12.51 -1.50
N GLU A 86 10.48 11.57 -2.01
CA GLU A 86 11.33 11.76 -3.19
C GLU A 86 10.51 12.17 -4.42
N ASN A 87 9.30 11.63 -4.54
CA ASN A 87 8.36 11.95 -5.61
C ASN A 87 7.33 13.04 -5.22
N LYS A 88 7.62 13.86 -4.22
CA LYS A 88 6.70 14.86 -3.64
C LYS A 88 5.95 15.71 -4.69
N PRO A 89 6.56 16.30 -5.73
CA PRO A 89 5.84 17.09 -6.72
C PRO A 89 4.78 16.26 -7.47
N PHE A 90 5.10 15.02 -7.83
CA PHE A 90 4.19 14.07 -8.46
C PHE A 90 3.06 13.69 -7.51
N ILE A 91 3.38 13.25 -6.29
CA ILE A 91 2.41 12.83 -5.26
C ILE A 91 1.45 13.96 -4.90
N MET A 92 1.94 15.18 -4.69
CA MET A 92 1.10 16.34 -4.39
C MET A 92 0.16 16.70 -5.53
N ASN A 93 0.59 16.52 -6.79
CA ASN A 93 -0.25 16.72 -7.95
C ASN A 93 -1.34 15.65 -8.05
N VAL A 94 -0.98 14.38 -7.84
CA VAL A 94 -1.92 13.27 -7.77
C VAL A 94 -2.93 13.49 -6.63
N TYR A 95 -2.49 13.83 -5.43
CA TYR A 95 -3.33 14.06 -4.26
C TYR A 95 -4.38 15.16 -4.48
N ARG A 96 -4.06 16.19 -5.28
CA ARG A 96 -4.97 17.32 -5.56
C ARG A 96 -5.95 17.06 -6.69
N ASN A 97 -5.64 16.15 -7.61
CA ASN A 97 -6.37 15.99 -8.88
C ASN A 97 -6.97 14.59 -9.09
N VAL A 98 -6.73 13.66 -8.18
CA VAL A 98 -7.28 12.30 -8.22
C VAL A 98 -8.26 12.12 -7.07
N ASP A 99 -9.34 11.40 -7.31
CA ASP A 99 -10.34 11.09 -6.28
C ASP A 99 -9.69 10.36 -5.10
N ARG A 100 -10.10 10.72 -3.88
CA ARG A 100 -9.56 10.17 -2.65
C ARG A 100 -9.62 8.64 -2.60
N GLU A 101 -10.72 8.05 -3.04
CA GLU A 101 -10.89 6.59 -3.10
C GLU A 101 -9.81 5.90 -3.95
N ARG A 102 -9.45 6.49 -5.09
CA ARG A 102 -8.36 5.97 -5.95
C ARG A 102 -7.00 6.05 -5.25
N ILE A 103 -6.71 7.18 -4.60
CA ILE A 103 -5.45 7.35 -3.86
C ILE A 103 -5.37 6.35 -2.71
N GLU A 104 -6.44 6.16 -1.96
CA GLU A 104 -6.53 5.14 -0.91
C GLU A 104 -6.26 3.74 -1.47
N ASN A 105 -6.87 3.39 -2.61
CA ASN A 105 -6.64 2.11 -3.27
C ASN A 105 -5.18 1.90 -3.72
N TYR A 106 -4.49 2.95 -4.20
CA TYR A 106 -3.06 2.86 -4.53
C TYR A 106 -2.21 2.58 -3.29
N LEU A 107 -2.47 3.30 -2.20
CA LEU A 107 -1.78 3.09 -0.93
C LEU A 107 -2.13 1.73 -0.30
N PHE A 108 -3.37 1.26 -0.41
CA PHE A 108 -3.76 -0.07 0.04
C PHE A 108 -2.99 -1.18 -0.67
N LYS A 109 -2.85 -1.08 -2.00
CA LYS A 109 -2.05 -2.06 -2.77
C LYS A 109 -0.59 -2.07 -2.33
N LEU A 110 -0.03 -0.88 -2.05
CA LEU A 110 1.35 -0.73 -1.64
C LEU A 110 1.63 -1.29 -0.24
N THR A 111 0.76 -0.98 0.72
CA THR A 111 0.98 -1.34 2.13
C THR A 111 0.48 -2.74 2.49
N TYR A 112 -0.49 -3.28 1.75
CA TYR A 112 -1.13 -4.55 2.06
C TYR A 112 -0.14 -5.72 2.13
N ASP A 113 0.72 -5.84 1.13
CA ASP A 113 1.73 -6.90 1.07
C ASP A 113 2.70 -6.88 2.25
N LEU A 114 3.06 -5.68 2.73
CA LEU A 114 3.91 -5.53 3.91
C LEU A 114 3.20 -6.04 5.16
N ILE A 115 1.96 -5.62 5.36
CA ILE A 115 1.17 -5.98 6.55
C ILE A 115 0.84 -7.48 6.55
N VAL A 116 0.41 -8.03 5.41
CA VAL A 116 0.14 -9.47 5.27
C VAL A 116 1.39 -10.29 5.58
N GLY A 117 2.56 -9.88 5.07
CA GLY A 117 3.82 -10.56 5.38
C GLY A 117 4.09 -10.66 6.89
N VAL A 118 3.86 -9.57 7.63
CA VAL A 118 4.01 -9.55 9.10
C VAL A 118 2.99 -10.44 9.80
N VAL A 119 1.72 -10.38 9.38
CA VAL A 119 0.64 -11.22 9.95
C VAL A 119 0.91 -12.70 9.70
N GLU A 120 1.28 -13.07 8.48
CA GLU A 120 1.63 -14.44 8.11
C GLU A 120 2.81 -14.98 8.91
N GLU A 121 3.86 -14.18 9.07
CA GLU A 121 5.04 -14.58 9.84
C GLU A 121 4.69 -14.82 11.30
N LYS A 122 3.97 -13.88 11.94
CA LYS A 122 3.60 -13.95 13.35
C LYS A 122 2.52 -14.99 13.66
N SER A 123 1.76 -15.43 12.66
CA SER A 123 0.73 -16.47 12.80
C SER A 123 1.23 -17.90 12.53
N LYS A 124 2.50 -18.08 12.15
CA LYS A 124 3.07 -19.41 11.87
C LYS A 124 2.91 -20.36 13.07
N GLY A 125 2.30 -21.51 12.81
CA GLY A 125 2.09 -22.57 13.82
C GLY A 125 0.96 -22.28 14.82
N LEU A 126 0.21 -21.18 14.64
CA LEU A 126 -0.96 -20.85 15.46
C LEU A 126 -2.26 -21.28 14.76
N ASN A 127 -3.26 -21.66 15.57
CA ASN A 127 -4.60 -22.01 15.06
C ASN A 127 -5.43 -20.75 14.85
N ILE A 128 -5.23 -20.11 13.69
CA ILE A 128 -5.94 -18.89 13.25
C ILE A 128 -6.40 -19.08 11.81
N THR A 129 -7.61 -18.64 11.49
CA THR A 129 -8.17 -18.80 10.15
C THR A 129 -7.60 -17.76 9.17
N GLU A 130 -7.66 -18.04 7.87
CA GLU A 130 -7.27 -17.08 6.83
C GLU A 130 -8.17 -15.83 6.84
N GLU A 131 -9.43 -15.99 7.25
CA GLU A 131 -10.37 -14.88 7.41
C GLU A 131 -9.94 -13.94 8.55
N ASP A 132 -9.53 -14.50 9.69
CA ASP A 132 -9.02 -13.74 10.83
C ASP A 132 -7.74 -12.98 10.47
N LYS A 133 -6.78 -13.65 9.80
CA LYS A 133 -5.55 -13.02 9.32
C LYS A 133 -5.84 -11.86 8.37
N LYS A 134 -6.76 -12.08 7.43
CA LYS A 134 -7.20 -11.06 6.49
C LYS A 134 -7.83 -9.87 7.22
N PHE A 135 -8.69 -10.11 8.22
CA PHE A 135 -9.31 -9.05 9.01
C PHE A 135 -8.26 -8.23 9.77
N ILE A 136 -7.29 -8.91 10.41
CA ILE A 136 -6.19 -8.25 11.11
C ILE A 136 -5.40 -7.37 10.13
N ALA A 137 -5.00 -7.91 8.97
CA ALA A 137 -4.27 -7.16 7.96
C ALA A 137 -5.06 -5.95 7.43
N ASP A 138 -6.34 -6.12 7.16
CA ASP A 138 -7.23 -5.06 6.71
C ASP A 138 -7.38 -3.95 7.78
N PHE A 139 -7.50 -4.30 9.06
CA PHE A 139 -7.58 -3.32 10.16
C PHE A 139 -6.33 -2.43 10.21
N TYR A 140 -5.14 -3.01 10.23
CA TYR A 140 -3.89 -2.26 10.31
C TYR A 140 -3.62 -1.45 9.03
N LYS A 141 -3.99 -1.96 7.87
CA LYS A 141 -3.89 -1.24 6.59
C LYS A 141 -4.56 0.13 6.64
N TYR A 142 -5.74 0.24 7.22
CA TYR A 142 -6.44 1.52 7.35
C TYR A 142 -5.70 2.53 8.23
N GLY A 143 -5.07 2.06 9.31
CA GLY A 143 -4.24 2.90 10.17
C GLY A 143 -3.03 3.47 9.41
N PHE A 144 -2.29 2.62 8.70
CA PHE A 144 -1.14 3.03 7.89
C PHE A 144 -1.51 4.02 6.80
N VAL A 145 -2.54 3.71 6.02
CA VAL A 145 -2.99 4.57 4.92
C VAL A 145 -3.53 5.89 5.44
N GLY A 146 -4.26 5.88 6.57
CA GLY A 146 -4.75 7.09 7.21
C GLY A 146 -3.62 8.05 7.61
N ILE A 147 -2.56 7.54 8.26
CA ILE A 147 -1.38 8.31 8.66
C ILE A 147 -0.63 8.85 7.42
N MET A 148 -0.43 8.03 6.41
CA MET A 148 0.21 8.45 5.16
C MET A 148 -0.55 9.59 4.47
N LEU A 149 -1.87 9.48 4.36
CA LEU A 149 -2.71 10.50 3.75
C LEU A 149 -2.70 11.80 4.55
N GLU A 150 -2.70 11.72 5.87
CA GLU A 150 -2.58 12.88 6.75
C GLU A 150 -1.24 13.59 6.53
N TRP A 151 -0.14 12.84 6.54
CA TRP A 151 1.18 13.37 6.29
C TRP A 151 1.32 14.02 4.91
N ILE A 152 0.74 13.42 3.86
CA ILE A 152 0.67 14.02 2.52
C ILE A 152 -0.14 15.32 2.56
N ARG A 153 -1.31 15.32 3.22
CA ARG A 153 -2.18 16.48 3.36
C ARG A 153 -1.48 17.68 4.01
N GLU A 154 -0.69 17.43 5.06
CA GLU A 154 0.09 18.46 5.77
C GLU A 154 1.36 18.87 5.00
N GLY A 155 1.55 18.35 3.79
CA GLY A 155 2.64 18.70 2.90
C GLY A 155 3.95 17.98 3.21
N MET A 156 3.88 16.79 3.82
CA MET A 156 5.05 15.94 4.12
C MET A 156 6.10 16.67 4.95
N LYS A 157 5.69 17.36 6.02
CA LYS A 157 6.57 18.21 6.85
C LYS A 157 7.17 17.47 8.03
N GLU A 158 6.47 16.46 8.56
CA GLU A 158 6.94 15.69 9.69
C GLU A 158 8.12 14.82 9.30
N ASN A 159 9.05 14.62 10.24
CA ASN A 159 10.20 13.76 10.04
C ASN A 159 9.75 12.30 9.93
N ILE A 160 10.22 11.60 8.90
CA ILE A 160 9.84 10.21 8.61
C ILE A 160 10.25 9.28 9.76
N GLU A 161 11.46 9.44 10.31
CA GLU A 161 11.97 8.59 11.38
C GLU A 161 11.10 8.72 12.65
N ASP A 162 10.69 9.95 13.00
CA ASP A 162 9.80 10.19 14.13
C ASP A 162 8.42 9.59 13.90
N LEU A 163 7.86 9.74 12.70
CA LEU A 163 6.56 9.19 12.33
C LEU A 163 6.58 7.65 12.40
N VAL A 164 7.58 7.01 11.79
CA VAL A 164 7.74 5.56 11.82
C VAL A 164 7.97 5.05 13.25
N ARG A 165 8.77 5.75 14.04
CA ARG A 165 8.98 5.42 15.46
C ARG A 165 7.69 5.48 16.27
N MET A 166 6.84 6.49 16.05
CA MET A 166 5.53 6.58 16.74
C MET A 166 4.60 5.44 16.32
N MET A 167 4.63 5.07 15.04
CA MET A 167 3.88 3.93 14.54
C MET A 167 4.38 2.62 15.15
N ASP A 168 5.70 2.43 15.24
CA ASP A 168 6.29 1.25 15.86
C ASP A 168 5.90 1.12 17.34
N LEU A 169 6.06 2.18 18.12
CA LEU A 169 5.64 2.21 19.54
C LEU A 169 4.16 1.87 19.75
N THR A 170 3.31 2.22 18.77
CA THR A 170 1.88 1.95 18.83
C THR A 170 1.54 0.52 18.43
N LEU A 171 2.28 -0.06 17.47
CA LEU A 171 1.88 -1.28 16.76
C LEU A 171 2.72 -2.50 17.11
N HIS A 172 3.90 -2.33 17.72
CA HIS A 172 4.93 -3.38 17.89
C HIS A 172 4.38 -4.72 18.37
N ASP A 173 3.61 -4.72 19.45
CA ASP A 173 3.03 -5.93 20.02
C ASP A 173 1.54 -6.15 19.70
N THR A 174 0.88 -5.15 19.10
CA THR A 174 -0.56 -5.20 18.94
C THR A 174 -0.99 -6.21 17.87
N VAL A 175 -0.22 -6.41 16.80
CA VAL A 175 -0.46 -7.46 15.81
C VAL A 175 -0.39 -8.84 16.45
N THR A 176 0.64 -9.11 17.24
CA THR A 176 0.83 -10.39 17.96
C THR A 176 -0.31 -10.61 18.95
N THR A 177 -0.67 -9.57 19.70
CA THR A 177 -1.80 -9.62 20.65
C THR A 177 -3.13 -9.90 19.94
N SER A 178 -3.37 -9.26 18.81
CA SER A 178 -4.57 -9.52 17.98
C SER A 178 -4.63 -10.97 17.52
N ILE A 179 -3.55 -11.52 17.00
CA ILE A 179 -3.44 -12.92 16.55
C ILE A 179 -3.77 -13.88 17.72
N HIS A 180 -3.18 -13.68 18.90
CA HIS A 180 -3.46 -14.51 20.06
C HIS A 180 -4.92 -14.40 20.56
N ASN A 181 -5.53 -13.22 20.47
CA ASN A 181 -6.93 -13.04 20.86
C ASN A 181 -7.86 -13.82 19.92
N PHE A 182 -7.62 -13.78 18.59
CA PHE A 182 -8.38 -14.58 17.64
C PHE A 182 -8.17 -16.08 17.84
N GLN A 183 -6.93 -16.53 18.04
CA GLN A 183 -6.63 -17.93 18.35
C GLN A 183 -7.39 -18.42 19.60
N LYS A 184 -7.37 -17.62 20.68
CA LYS A 184 -8.10 -17.96 21.91
C LYS A 184 -9.60 -18.05 21.69
N ASN A 185 -10.17 -17.13 20.93
CA ASN A 185 -11.59 -17.14 20.60
C ASN A 185 -11.96 -18.38 19.76
N ASN A 186 -11.16 -18.75 18.77
CA ASN A 186 -11.39 -19.94 17.97
C ASN A 186 -11.32 -21.22 18.80
N CYS A 187 -10.41 -21.32 19.78
CA CYS A 187 -10.35 -22.46 20.70
C CYS A 187 -11.61 -22.57 21.58
N LEU A 188 -12.18 -21.44 22.01
CA LEU A 188 -13.40 -21.44 22.83
C LEU A 188 -14.63 -21.88 22.02
N LEU A 189 -14.75 -21.47 20.76
CA LEU A 189 -15.84 -21.89 19.88
C LEU A 189 -15.80 -23.42 19.63
N TYR A 190 -14.62 -23.99 19.38
CA TYR A 190 -14.46 -25.44 19.20
C TYR A 190 -14.82 -26.26 20.43
N THR A 191 -14.55 -25.75 21.65
CA THR A 191 -14.89 -26.44 22.89
C THR A 191 -16.39 -26.35 23.21
N SER A 192 -17.08 -25.30 22.82
CA SER A 192 -18.52 -25.16 23.00
C SER A 192 -19.31 -26.05 22.03
N ASP A 193 -18.91 -26.15 20.77
CA ASP A 193 -19.55 -27.04 19.78
C ASP A 193 -19.35 -28.51 20.15
N ALA A 194 -18.18 -28.90 20.66
CA ALA A 194 -17.91 -30.26 21.13
C ALA A 194 -18.72 -30.63 22.39
N ALA A 195 -19.04 -29.64 23.24
CA ALA A 195 -19.90 -29.84 24.41
C ALA A 195 -21.38 -30.01 24.06
N ASP A 196 -21.86 -29.28 23.03
CA ASP A 196 -23.25 -29.36 22.55
C ASP A 196 -23.54 -30.66 21.79
N ASP A 197 -22.56 -31.19 21.05
CA ASP A 197 -22.67 -32.50 20.37
C ASP A 197 -22.70 -33.67 21.38
N SER A 198 -22.05 -33.53 22.54
CA SER A 198 -22.04 -34.55 23.56
C SER A 198 -23.36 -34.65 24.38
N LEU A 199 -24.23 -33.65 24.24
CA LEU A 199 -25.57 -33.62 24.89
C LEU A 199 -26.70 -34.12 23.93
N ARG A 200 -26.36 -34.50 22.71
CA ARG A 200 -27.30 -35.04 21.69
C ARG A 200 -27.31 -36.55 21.54
N VAL A 201 -26.88 -37.30 22.57
CA VAL A 201 -26.94 -38.77 22.62
C VAL A 201 -28.05 -39.21 23.53
#